data_188cd8186530933c423d7ffdb557c513
#
_entry.id   188cd8186530933c423d7ffdb557c513
#
_cell.length_a   1.000
_cell.length_b   1.000
_cell.length_c   1.000
_cell.angle_alpha   90.00
_cell.angle_beta   90.00
_cell.angle_gamma   90.00
#
_symmetry.space_group_name_H-M   'P 1'
#
loop_
_entity.id
_entity.type
_entity.pdbx_description
1 polymer ?
#
loop_
_entity_poly.entity_id
_entity_poly.type
_entity_poly.pdbx_seq_one_letter_code
_entity_poly.pdbx_strand_id
1 'polypeptide(L)'
;MSLYNFSDQIVFKILRDIKHGYLEITKYNGELLKFGNPNSPLKSVLKIKKPNFTFNLIKGGSVGFAESYMRDEFETDNLSNLIEITARNIKIIYKFSGLLDFPMVNYVKNIFIKNTRGRSKDNISKHYDLGNEFFALWLDKTLTYSSAIFDERNKDLSNAQNNKSVSYTHLTLPTIYSV
;
A
#
# COMPACT_ATOMS: atom_id res chain seq x y z
N MET A 1 3.03 31.99 -0.91
CA MET A 1 2.13 30.83 -0.78
C MET A 1 2.96 29.69 -0.19
N SER A 2 2.59 29.14 0.96
CA SER A 2 3.39 28.05 1.58
C SER A 2 3.36 26.81 0.68
N LEU A 3 4.47 26.08 0.59
CA LEU A 3 4.60 24.83 -0.15
C LEU A 3 3.53 23.81 0.26
N TYR A 4 3.14 23.82 1.52
CA TYR A 4 2.11 22.95 2.09
C TYR A 4 0.69 23.30 1.57
N ASN A 5 0.39 24.57 1.36
CA ASN A 5 -0.89 24.98 0.77
C ASN A 5 -1.01 24.51 -0.70
N PHE A 6 0.09 24.45 -1.43
CA PHE A 6 0.12 23.95 -2.80
C PHE A 6 -0.11 22.42 -2.84
N SER A 7 0.55 21.66 -1.96
CA SER A 7 0.35 20.21 -1.88
C SER A 7 -1.07 19.85 -1.43
N ASP A 8 -1.65 20.59 -0.49
CA ASP A 8 -3.05 20.46 -0.09
C ASP A 8 -4.00 20.63 -1.28
N GLN A 9 -3.82 21.69 -2.07
CA GLN A 9 -4.66 21.94 -3.23
C GLN A 9 -4.63 20.80 -4.24
N ILE A 10 -3.45 20.23 -4.51
CA ILE A 10 -3.31 19.10 -5.43
C ILE A 10 -4.03 17.87 -4.89
N VAL A 11 -3.72 17.45 -3.65
CA VAL A 11 -4.28 16.24 -3.06
C VAL A 11 -5.81 16.33 -2.95
N PHE A 12 -6.33 17.44 -2.44
CA PHE A 12 -7.77 17.57 -2.26
C PHE A 12 -8.51 17.77 -3.60
N LYS A 13 -7.86 18.31 -4.63
CA LYS A 13 -8.41 18.33 -5.99
C LYS A 13 -8.56 16.90 -6.54
N ILE A 14 -7.59 16.04 -6.33
CA ILE A 14 -7.66 14.61 -6.72
C ILE A 14 -8.80 13.91 -6.00
N LEU A 15 -8.93 14.14 -4.70
CA LEU A 15 -9.96 13.49 -3.87
C LEU A 15 -11.38 13.91 -4.22
N ARG A 16 -11.60 15.07 -4.88
CA ARG A 16 -12.93 15.46 -5.38
C ARG A 16 -13.49 14.51 -6.43
N ASP A 17 -12.62 13.82 -7.15
CA ASP A 17 -12.99 12.93 -8.24
C ASP A 17 -13.20 11.47 -7.81
N ILE A 18 -13.04 11.14 -6.49
CA ILE A 18 -13.23 9.77 -6.02
C ILE A 18 -14.67 9.31 -6.24
N LYS A 19 -14.81 8.08 -6.76
CA LYS A 19 -16.11 7.48 -7.13
C LYS A 19 -16.56 6.38 -6.18
N HIS A 20 -15.60 5.74 -5.50
CA HIS A 20 -15.84 4.61 -4.61
C HIS A 20 -15.50 4.99 -3.18
N GLY A 21 -16.48 4.83 -2.27
CA GLY A 21 -16.31 5.14 -0.86
C GLY A 21 -16.70 6.57 -0.48
N TYR A 22 -16.54 6.87 0.80
CA TYR A 22 -16.73 8.18 1.40
C TYR A 22 -15.59 8.45 2.37
N LEU A 23 -14.96 9.62 2.23
CA LEU A 23 -13.83 10.02 3.04
C LEU A 23 -14.12 11.39 3.66
N GLU A 24 -14.05 11.47 4.98
CA GLU A 24 -14.11 12.70 5.74
C GLU A 24 -12.72 13.05 6.26
N ILE A 25 -12.23 14.25 5.94
CA ILE A 25 -10.88 14.70 6.29
C ILE A 25 -10.96 15.95 7.15
N THR A 26 -10.41 15.88 8.36
CA THR A 26 -10.13 17.05 9.19
C THR A 26 -8.68 17.45 8.98
N LYS A 27 -8.45 18.67 8.47
CA LYS A 27 -7.11 19.23 8.28
C LYS A 27 -6.49 19.66 9.61
N TYR A 28 -5.16 19.82 9.61
CA TYR A 28 -4.40 20.32 10.77
C TYR A 28 -4.85 21.70 11.29
N ASN A 29 -5.54 22.48 10.46
CA ASN A 29 -6.13 23.80 10.83
C ASN A 29 -7.59 23.68 11.30
N GLY A 30 -8.14 22.47 11.43
CA GLY A 30 -9.53 22.21 11.84
C GLY A 30 -10.56 22.24 10.70
N GLU A 31 -10.17 22.55 9.46
CA GLU A 31 -11.07 22.56 8.32
C GLU A 31 -11.54 21.14 7.99
N LEU A 32 -12.86 20.95 7.87
CA LEU A 32 -13.48 19.68 7.54
C LEU A 32 -13.81 19.61 6.04
N LEU A 33 -13.32 18.57 5.39
CA LEU A 33 -13.53 18.29 3.96
C LEU A 33 -14.21 16.93 3.80
N LYS A 34 -15.10 16.80 2.82
CA LYS A 34 -15.86 15.58 2.54
C LYS A 34 -15.74 15.22 1.07
N PHE A 35 -15.47 13.93 0.79
CA PHE A 35 -15.23 13.42 -0.55
C PHE A 35 -15.99 12.11 -0.78
N GLY A 36 -16.48 11.92 -2.01
CA GLY A 36 -17.16 10.70 -2.42
C GLY A 36 -18.65 10.66 -2.05
N ASN A 37 -19.21 9.46 -2.00
CA ASN A 37 -20.64 9.24 -1.76
C ASN A 37 -20.94 9.02 -0.28
N PRO A 38 -21.68 9.92 0.40
CA PRO A 38 -22.00 9.77 1.82
C PRO A 38 -22.87 8.55 2.15
N ASN A 39 -23.57 7.97 1.15
CA ASN A 39 -24.36 6.75 1.31
C ASN A 39 -23.55 5.47 1.06
N SER A 40 -22.25 5.58 0.76
CA SER A 40 -21.40 4.41 0.58
C SER A 40 -21.28 3.61 1.89
N PRO A 41 -21.34 2.27 1.86
CA PRO A 41 -21.03 1.44 3.02
C PRO A 41 -19.54 1.49 3.40
N LEU A 42 -18.67 1.83 2.44
CA LEU A 42 -17.24 1.97 2.65
C LEU A 42 -16.92 3.42 3.03
N LYS A 43 -16.58 3.64 4.30
CA LYS A 43 -16.31 4.98 4.86
C LYS A 43 -15.05 4.96 5.69
N SER A 44 -14.36 6.11 5.73
CA SER A 44 -13.26 6.35 6.66
C SER A 44 -13.16 7.83 7.01
N VAL A 45 -12.67 8.10 8.21
CA VAL A 45 -12.32 9.43 8.70
C VAL A 45 -10.81 9.54 8.77
N LEU A 46 -10.26 10.64 8.28
CA LEU A 46 -8.84 10.96 8.32
C LEU A 46 -8.63 12.30 9.03
N LYS A 47 -7.85 12.31 10.08
CA LYS A 47 -7.47 13.54 10.77
C LYS A 47 -5.99 13.83 10.56
N ILE A 48 -5.70 14.87 9.80
CA ILE A 48 -4.33 15.31 9.52
C ILE A 48 -3.84 16.13 10.72
N LYS A 49 -2.75 15.70 11.32
CA LYS A 49 -2.13 16.34 12.50
C LYS A 49 -1.04 17.33 12.12
N LYS A 50 -0.34 17.08 11.00
CA LYS A 50 0.81 17.88 10.56
C LYS A 50 0.65 18.40 9.14
N PRO A 51 1.06 19.65 8.86
CA PRO A 51 0.86 20.29 7.55
C PRO A 51 1.68 19.65 6.41
N ASN A 52 2.74 18.91 6.74
CA ASN A 52 3.61 18.25 5.76
C ASN A 52 3.05 16.93 5.21
N PHE A 53 1.94 16.42 5.74
CA PHE A 53 1.36 15.14 5.32
C PHE A 53 1.10 15.06 3.80
N THR A 54 0.39 16.04 3.24
CA THR A 54 0.05 16.06 1.80
C THR A 54 1.28 16.20 0.92
N PHE A 55 2.30 16.94 1.37
CA PHE A 55 3.59 17.02 0.69
C PHE A 55 4.33 15.68 0.69
N ASN A 56 4.36 14.98 1.83
CA ASN A 56 4.96 13.66 1.95
C ASN A 56 4.25 12.64 1.06
N LEU A 57 2.92 12.74 0.96
CA LEU A 57 2.10 11.91 0.09
C LEU A 57 2.45 12.12 -1.39
N ILE A 58 2.59 13.36 -1.85
CA ILE A 58 2.99 13.69 -3.22
C ILE A 58 4.42 13.21 -3.51
N LYS A 59 5.35 13.47 -2.58
CA LYS A 59 6.78 13.14 -2.76
C LYS A 59 7.05 11.64 -2.74
N GLY A 60 6.38 10.90 -1.85
CA GLY A 60 6.67 9.50 -1.55
C GLY A 60 5.59 8.51 -1.99
N GLY A 61 4.42 8.98 -2.46
CA GLY A 61 3.30 8.11 -2.81
C GLY A 61 2.88 7.21 -1.64
N SER A 62 2.72 5.91 -1.91
CA SER A 62 2.36 4.91 -0.89
C SER A 62 3.40 4.78 0.22
N VAL A 63 4.70 4.94 -0.10
CA VAL A 63 5.77 4.95 0.92
C VAL A 63 5.64 6.19 1.80
N GLY A 64 5.44 7.37 1.21
CA GLY A 64 5.23 8.61 1.97
C GLY A 64 3.99 8.56 2.87
N PHE A 65 2.92 7.88 2.42
CA PHE A 65 1.74 7.62 3.23
C PHE A 65 2.07 6.73 4.45
N ALA A 66 2.75 5.59 4.22
CA ALA A 66 3.13 4.66 5.29
C ALA A 66 4.08 5.31 6.31
N GLU A 67 5.08 6.05 5.84
CA GLU A 67 6.00 6.79 6.71
C GLU A 67 5.27 7.87 7.52
N SER A 68 4.29 8.57 6.93
CA SER A 68 3.50 9.57 7.63
C SER A 68 2.64 8.94 8.74
N TYR A 69 2.11 7.73 8.50
CA TYR A 69 1.41 6.95 9.52
C TYR A 69 2.33 6.59 10.68
N MET A 70 3.53 6.04 10.38
CA MET A 70 4.52 5.67 11.40
C MET A 70 5.03 6.88 12.21
N ARG A 71 5.06 8.08 11.61
CA ARG A 71 5.45 9.33 12.26
C ARG A 71 4.30 10.05 12.96
N ASP A 72 3.12 9.43 13.03
CA ASP A 72 1.91 10.00 13.64
C ASP A 72 1.55 11.38 13.05
N GLU A 73 1.69 11.52 11.73
CA GLU A 73 1.33 12.75 11.02
C GLU A 73 -0.17 12.83 10.71
N PHE A 74 -0.86 11.70 10.79
CA PHE A 74 -2.31 11.58 10.71
C PHE A 74 -2.84 10.42 11.55
N GLU A 75 -4.14 10.45 11.84
CA GLU A 75 -4.88 9.33 12.43
C GLU A 75 -6.13 9.03 11.59
N THR A 76 -6.64 7.81 11.70
CA THR A 76 -7.86 7.36 11.02
C THR A 76 -8.65 6.42 11.92
N ASP A 77 -9.96 6.42 11.76
CA ASP A 77 -10.87 5.50 12.45
C ASP A 77 -10.70 4.06 11.97
N ASN A 78 -10.40 3.88 10.67
CA ASN A 78 -10.23 2.57 10.08
C ASN A 78 -9.23 2.62 8.92
N LEU A 79 -8.00 2.18 9.19
CA LEU A 79 -6.91 2.18 8.21
C LEU A 79 -7.21 1.27 7.01
N SER A 80 -7.85 0.12 7.24
CA SER A 80 -8.22 -0.82 6.17
C SER A 80 -9.20 -0.18 5.19
N ASN A 81 -10.24 0.47 5.70
CA ASN A 81 -11.21 1.18 4.86
C ASN A 81 -10.55 2.33 4.09
N LEU A 82 -9.65 3.08 4.73
CA LEU A 82 -8.91 4.17 4.08
C LEU A 82 -8.06 3.65 2.91
N ILE A 83 -7.34 2.54 3.12
CA ILE A 83 -6.55 1.88 2.07
C ILE A 83 -7.47 1.35 0.97
N GLU A 84 -8.59 0.73 1.31
CA GLU A 84 -9.56 0.20 0.33
C GLU A 84 -10.18 1.31 -0.52
N ILE A 85 -10.58 2.43 0.06
CA ILE A 85 -11.05 3.62 -0.68
C ILE A 85 -9.97 4.05 -1.68
N THR A 86 -8.72 4.15 -1.24
CA THR A 86 -7.59 4.55 -2.09
C THR A 86 -7.38 3.55 -3.22
N ALA A 87 -7.37 2.26 -2.95
CA ALA A 87 -7.18 1.19 -3.93
C ALA A 87 -8.29 1.15 -4.99
N ARG A 88 -9.55 1.30 -4.59
CA ARG A 88 -10.71 1.33 -5.51
C ARG A 88 -10.70 2.57 -6.43
N ASN A 89 -10.03 3.64 -6.03
CA ASN A 89 -9.89 4.87 -6.80
C ASN A 89 -8.48 5.03 -7.42
N ILE A 90 -7.69 3.98 -7.47
CA ILE A 90 -6.28 4.02 -7.87
C ILE A 90 -6.05 4.63 -9.26
N LYS A 91 -6.96 4.40 -10.21
CA LYS A 91 -6.90 4.98 -11.56
C LYS A 91 -6.97 6.51 -11.56
N ILE A 92 -7.76 7.08 -10.64
CA ILE A 92 -7.89 8.53 -10.47
C ILE A 92 -6.59 9.08 -9.89
N ILE A 93 -6.04 8.42 -8.88
CA ILE A 93 -4.79 8.80 -8.23
C ILE A 93 -3.62 8.75 -9.21
N TYR A 94 -3.48 7.69 -10.01
CA TYR A 94 -2.42 7.57 -11.01
C TYR A 94 -2.56 8.54 -12.19
N LYS A 95 -3.76 8.92 -12.56
CA LYS A 95 -3.96 9.96 -13.60
C LYS A 95 -3.30 11.29 -13.21
N PHE A 96 -3.26 11.60 -11.92
CA PHE A 96 -2.62 12.80 -11.40
C PHE A 96 -1.14 12.58 -11.05
N SER A 97 -0.72 11.36 -10.67
CA SER A 97 0.70 11.07 -10.48
C SER A 97 1.48 11.12 -11.80
N GLY A 98 0.87 10.75 -12.92
CA GLY A 98 1.46 10.94 -14.25
C GLY A 98 1.70 12.41 -14.62
N LEU A 99 0.96 13.35 -14.03
CA LEU A 99 1.23 14.80 -14.14
C LEU A 99 2.39 15.26 -13.23
N LEU A 100 2.70 14.48 -12.20
CA LEU A 100 3.77 14.74 -11.22
C LEU A 100 5.01 13.86 -11.47
N ASP A 101 4.94 12.90 -12.38
CA ASP A 101 6.09 12.15 -12.89
C ASP A 101 6.95 13.08 -13.75
N PHE A 102 7.72 13.93 -13.06
CA PHE A 102 8.86 14.54 -13.68
C PHE A 102 9.82 13.40 -14.05
N PRO A 103 10.05 13.10 -15.35
CA PRO A 103 10.96 12.03 -15.79
C PRO A 103 12.34 12.14 -15.14
N MET A 104 12.73 13.37 -14.81
CA MET A 104 14.00 13.70 -14.19
C MET A 104 14.10 13.25 -12.71
N VAL A 105 13.02 13.27 -11.94
CA VAL A 105 13.03 12.82 -10.54
C VAL A 105 13.10 11.29 -10.46
N ASN A 106 12.40 10.60 -11.35
CA ASN A 106 12.46 9.13 -11.44
C ASN A 106 13.79 8.65 -12.02
N TYR A 107 14.37 9.39 -12.97
CA TYR A 107 15.69 9.10 -13.51
C TYR A 107 16.79 9.25 -12.43
N VAL A 108 16.76 10.33 -11.64
CA VAL A 108 17.69 10.55 -10.53
C VAL A 108 17.48 9.49 -9.43
N LYS A 109 16.24 9.18 -9.03
CA LYS A 109 15.97 8.08 -8.09
C LYS A 109 16.52 6.74 -8.60
N ASN A 110 16.33 6.41 -9.87
CA ASN A 110 16.80 5.14 -10.45
C ASN A 110 18.33 5.07 -10.55
N ILE A 111 19.03 6.19 -10.72
CA ILE A 111 20.51 6.24 -10.67
C ILE A 111 21.02 5.93 -9.25
N PHE A 112 20.35 6.46 -8.22
CA PHE A 112 20.72 6.23 -6.82
C PHE A 112 20.25 4.87 -6.25
N ILE A 113 19.25 4.22 -6.90
CA ILE A 113 18.72 2.90 -6.49
C ILE A 113 19.26 1.80 -7.42
N LYS A 114 20.50 1.90 -7.93
CA LYS A 114 21.10 0.79 -8.65
C LYS A 114 21.20 -0.44 -7.73
N ASN A 115 20.51 -1.53 -8.11
CA ASN A 115 20.66 -2.83 -7.48
C ASN A 115 22.06 -3.38 -7.77
N THR A 116 23.02 -3.04 -6.90
CA THR A 116 24.32 -3.70 -6.90
C THR A 116 24.21 -5.04 -6.17
N ARG A 117 25.08 -6.02 -6.49
CA ARG A 117 25.11 -7.33 -5.81
C ARG A 117 25.18 -7.22 -4.29
N GLY A 118 25.94 -6.24 -3.75
CA GLY A 118 26.01 -5.97 -2.32
C GLY A 118 24.68 -5.50 -1.73
N ARG A 119 24.01 -4.52 -2.36
CA ARG A 119 22.72 -4.01 -1.92
C ARG A 119 21.59 -5.04 -2.02
N SER A 120 21.63 -5.90 -3.04
CA SER A 120 20.65 -7.00 -3.15
C SER A 120 20.79 -7.97 -1.98
N LYS A 121 22.01 -8.30 -1.56
CA LYS A 121 22.25 -9.15 -0.39
C LYS A 121 21.73 -8.48 0.89
N ASP A 122 22.04 -7.20 1.11
CA ASP A 122 21.57 -6.43 2.27
C ASP A 122 20.03 -6.27 2.29
N ASN A 123 19.40 -6.07 1.14
CA ASN A 123 17.96 -5.96 1.03
C ASN A 123 17.27 -7.30 1.31
N ILE A 124 17.83 -8.41 0.81
CA ILE A 124 17.34 -9.77 1.09
C ILE A 124 17.51 -10.09 2.58
N SER A 125 18.69 -9.82 3.16
CA SER A 125 18.95 -10.00 4.59
C SER A 125 17.93 -9.22 5.42
N LYS A 126 17.76 -7.92 5.20
CA LYS A 126 16.77 -7.10 5.92
C LYS A 126 15.33 -7.59 5.77
N HIS A 127 14.99 -8.19 4.64
CA HIS A 127 13.65 -8.72 4.42
C HIS A 127 13.40 -10.00 5.23
N TYR A 128 14.41 -10.85 5.38
CA TYR A 128 14.32 -12.12 6.13
C TYR A 128 14.75 -12.00 7.60
N ASP A 129 15.48 -10.96 7.97
CA ASP A 129 15.93 -10.71 9.37
C ASP A 129 14.82 -10.23 10.31
N LEU A 130 13.58 -10.06 9.81
CA LEU A 130 12.41 -9.71 10.62
C LEU A 130 12.01 -10.81 11.62
N GLY A 131 12.52 -12.04 11.43
CA GLY A 131 12.28 -13.16 12.32
C GLY A 131 10.90 -13.80 12.19
N ASN A 132 10.79 -15.03 12.68
CA ASN A 132 9.54 -15.80 12.60
C ASN A 132 8.40 -15.15 13.40
N GLU A 133 8.71 -14.47 14.50
CA GLU A 133 7.70 -13.78 15.33
C GLU A 133 6.95 -12.71 14.54
N PHE A 134 7.67 -11.92 13.71
CA PHE A 134 7.04 -10.94 12.83
C PHE A 134 6.12 -11.60 11.79
N PHE A 135 6.60 -12.68 11.15
CA PHE A 135 5.81 -13.38 10.14
C PHE A 135 4.60 -14.09 10.74
N ALA A 136 4.69 -14.59 11.98
CA ALA A 136 3.60 -15.23 12.70
C ALA A 136 2.43 -14.27 13.03
N LEU A 137 2.64 -12.95 12.97
CA LEU A 137 1.56 -11.96 13.18
C LEU A 137 0.49 -11.97 12.08
N TRP A 138 0.83 -12.43 10.86
CA TRP A 138 -0.06 -12.33 9.70
C TRP A 138 -0.01 -13.52 8.74
N LEU A 139 0.98 -14.41 8.87
CA LEU A 139 0.99 -15.69 8.17
C LEU A 139 0.31 -16.78 9.02
N ASP A 140 -0.09 -17.85 8.36
CA ASP A 140 -0.58 -19.04 9.00
C ASP A 140 0.55 -19.87 9.65
N LYS A 141 0.20 -20.98 10.31
CA LYS A 141 1.15 -21.86 11.02
C LYS A 141 2.28 -22.42 10.15
N THR A 142 2.09 -22.47 8.82
CA THR A 142 3.12 -22.96 7.90
C THR A 142 4.19 -21.91 7.62
N LEU A 143 3.99 -20.66 8.03
CA LEU A 143 4.83 -19.50 7.75
C LEU A 143 5.16 -19.37 6.25
N THR A 144 4.27 -19.83 5.39
CA THR A 144 4.50 -19.81 3.95
C THR A 144 4.23 -18.40 3.39
N TYR A 145 5.31 -17.69 3.05
CA TYR A 145 5.24 -16.34 2.50
C TYR A 145 5.05 -16.33 0.98
N SER A 146 3.93 -16.82 0.53
CA SER A 146 3.52 -16.80 -0.88
C SER A 146 2.00 -16.96 -0.99
N SER A 147 1.44 -16.67 -2.18
CA SER A 147 0.00 -16.83 -2.41
C SER A 147 -0.44 -18.28 -2.22
N ALA A 148 -1.63 -18.47 -1.63
CA ALA A 148 -2.26 -19.76 -1.44
C ALA A 148 -3.26 -20.08 -2.57
N ILE A 149 -3.68 -21.34 -2.71
CA ILE A 149 -4.74 -21.77 -3.62
C ILE A 149 -5.99 -22.04 -2.80
N PHE A 150 -6.93 -21.09 -2.89
CA PHE A 150 -8.25 -21.21 -2.27
C PHE A 150 -9.22 -21.92 -3.22
N ASP A 151 -10.04 -22.78 -2.69
CA ASP A 151 -11.17 -23.41 -3.37
C ASP A 151 -12.39 -23.46 -2.46
N GLU A 152 -13.51 -24.02 -2.93
CA GLU A 152 -14.75 -24.08 -2.14
C GLU A 152 -14.62 -24.88 -0.83
N ARG A 153 -13.64 -25.83 -0.76
CA ARG A 153 -13.37 -26.68 0.38
C ARG A 153 -12.32 -26.10 1.32
N ASN A 154 -11.39 -25.30 0.78
CA ASN A 154 -10.23 -24.76 1.50
C ASN A 154 -10.34 -23.23 1.63
N LYS A 155 -11.22 -22.77 2.54
CA LYS A 155 -11.47 -21.35 2.78
C LYS A 155 -10.54 -20.73 3.82
N ASP A 156 -9.88 -21.54 4.63
CA ASP A 156 -8.89 -21.08 5.59
C ASP A 156 -7.48 -21.08 4.98
N LEU A 157 -6.62 -20.16 5.46
CA LEU A 157 -5.31 -19.91 4.88
C LEU A 157 -4.38 -21.13 4.99
N SER A 158 -4.37 -21.88 6.11
CA SER A 158 -3.51 -23.05 6.29
C SER A 158 -3.84 -24.15 5.30
N ASN A 159 -5.12 -24.45 5.11
CA ASN A 159 -5.55 -25.46 4.13
C ASN A 159 -5.27 -25.00 2.69
N ALA A 160 -5.46 -23.73 2.38
CA ALA A 160 -5.15 -23.16 1.08
C ALA A 160 -3.63 -23.19 0.77
N GLN A 161 -2.75 -22.98 1.76
CA GLN A 161 -1.31 -23.13 1.62
C GLN A 161 -0.90 -24.59 1.40
N ASN A 162 -1.49 -25.54 2.13
CA ASN A 162 -1.27 -26.96 1.94
C ASN A 162 -1.73 -27.42 0.54
N ASN A 163 -2.90 -26.95 0.07
CA ASN A 163 -3.42 -27.23 -1.26
C ASN A 163 -2.44 -26.77 -2.36
N LYS A 164 -1.88 -25.57 -2.22
CA LYS A 164 -0.84 -25.10 -3.11
C LYS A 164 0.39 -26.01 -3.11
N SER A 165 0.89 -26.39 -1.94
CA SER A 165 2.09 -27.23 -1.81
C SER A 165 1.89 -28.59 -2.46
N VAL A 166 0.73 -29.20 -2.29
CA VAL A 166 0.35 -30.46 -2.96
C VAL A 166 0.30 -30.28 -4.47
N SER A 167 -0.30 -29.18 -4.97
CA SER A 167 -0.39 -28.88 -6.40
C SER A 167 0.99 -28.77 -7.05
N TYR A 168 1.94 -28.08 -6.40
CA TYR A 168 3.32 -27.96 -6.90
C TYR A 168 4.04 -29.31 -6.90
N THR A 169 3.86 -30.13 -5.89
CA THR A 169 4.45 -31.47 -5.84
C THR A 169 3.98 -32.33 -7.02
N HIS A 170 2.69 -32.30 -7.34
CA HIS A 170 2.15 -33.06 -8.46
C HIS A 170 2.56 -32.51 -9.83
N LEU A 171 2.79 -31.22 -9.98
CA LEU A 171 3.23 -30.60 -11.22
C LEU A 171 4.72 -30.84 -11.53
N THR A 172 5.55 -31.00 -10.51
CA THR A 172 7.02 -31.13 -10.67
C THR A 172 7.49 -32.58 -10.77
N LEU A 173 6.78 -33.53 -10.17
CA LEU A 173 7.16 -34.95 -10.21
C LEU A 173 7.23 -35.58 -11.63
N PRO A 174 6.32 -35.27 -12.59
CA PRO A 174 6.39 -35.84 -13.92
C PRO A 174 7.60 -35.40 -14.74
N THR A 175 8.20 -34.25 -14.44
CA THR A 175 9.34 -33.70 -15.21
C THR A 175 10.68 -34.31 -14.81
N ILE A 176 10.75 -34.99 -13.68
CA ILE A 176 11.99 -35.63 -13.19
C ILE A 176 12.22 -37.01 -13.81
N TYR A 177 11.19 -37.63 -14.39
CA TYR A 177 11.25 -38.97 -14.96
C TYR A 177 11.28 -39.01 -16.50
N SER A 178 11.54 -37.88 -17.16
CA SER A 178 11.74 -37.83 -18.61
C SER A 178 13.23 -37.71 -18.95
N VAL A 179 14.04 -38.71 -18.54
CA VAL A 179 15.41 -38.92 -19.00
C VAL A 179 15.52 -40.35 -19.48
#